data_5cf1b85ed7039a3c67f47c6b451d3808
#
_entry.id   5cf1b85ed7039a3c67f47c6b451d3808
#
_cell.length_a   1.000
_cell.length_b   1.000
_cell.length_c   1.000
_cell.angle_alpha   90.00
_cell.angle_beta   90.00
_cell.angle_gamma   90.00
#
_symmetry.space_group_name_H-M   'P 1'
#
loop_
_entity.id
_entity.type
_entity.pdbx_description
1 polymer ?
#
loop_
_entity_poly.entity_id
_entity_poly.type
_entity_poly.pdbx_seq_one_letter_code
_entity_poly.pdbx_strand_id
1 'polypeptide(L)'
;MEKIRVVELFAGVGGFRLGLEQASANFQTVLANQWEPSMQAQFAFDCYERHFGHRPEHVCQNIVTAKEGIPPHGLLVGGFPCQDYSIAKKGARGIEGKKGILWWEINAILQTHRPRYVLLENVDRLIKSPAWQKGRDFSIILRCFYEAGYAVEWRVINAADYGEAQRRRRTFLFAFRNDTALFREASEKICISGLKGAHQLLLQDGFFAPIFPLYGFERKYSEGWLDEFRYLDLKDLSARQSCHFYDSGLMVNGRFYSVESIPVQFPPCPLGSVLENHELDERYFLSAANIERWQYLKGSKHELRHRKNGTPYFFSEGAMAFPDSLDLPSRTMLTSEGTVSRSSHVVVDPWTQRLRTLTPIECERLNGFPDNWTAGMPERMRYFTMGNALVVPLVKAMGKRISALTEDEQRS
;
A
#
# COMPACT_ATOMS: atom_id res chain seq x y z
N MET A 1 14.11 6.29 26.88
CA MET A 1 13.92 6.80 25.51
C MET A 1 12.55 7.49 25.41
N GLU A 2 12.51 8.61 24.72
CA GLU A 2 11.24 9.30 24.44
C GLU A 2 10.42 8.47 23.45
N LYS A 3 9.09 8.38 23.67
CA LYS A 3 8.19 7.64 22.80
C LYS A 3 8.05 8.31 21.43
N ILE A 4 8.03 7.53 20.38
CA ILE A 4 7.72 7.99 19.03
C ILE A 4 6.19 8.16 18.94
N ARG A 5 5.72 9.41 18.98
CA ARG A 5 4.30 9.74 18.87
C ARG A 5 3.86 9.56 17.43
N VAL A 6 2.83 8.73 17.20
CA VAL A 6 2.33 8.32 15.88
C VAL A 6 0.93 8.86 15.66
N VAL A 7 0.70 9.47 14.51
CA VAL A 7 -0.62 9.74 13.95
C VAL A 7 -0.87 8.77 12.80
N GLU A 8 -1.95 7.99 12.90
CA GLU A 8 -2.37 7.02 11.89
C GLU A 8 -3.60 7.52 11.15
N LEU A 9 -3.49 7.77 9.84
CA LEU A 9 -4.59 8.21 9.00
C LEU A 9 -5.10 7.06 8.16
N PHE A 10 -6.43 7.01 7.93
CA PHE A 10 -7.07 5.96 7.15
C PHE A 10 -6.72 4.56 7.70
N ALA A 11 -6.78 4.44 9.03
CA ALA A 11 -6.23 3.32 9.79
C ALA A 11 -6.79 1.94 9.41
N GLY A 12 -7.95 1.89 8.74
CA GLY A 12 -8.60 0.63 8.39
C GLY A 12 -8.87 -0.21 9.63
N VAL A 13 -8.38 -1.44 9.59
CA VAL A 13 -8.44 -2.37 10.73
C VAL A 13 -7.17 -2.36 11.60
N GLY A 14 -6.32 -1.35 11.46
CA GLY A 14 -5.16 -1.12 12.33
C GLY A 14 -3.87 -1.82 11.90
N GLY A 15 -3.68 -2.05 10.60
CA GLY A 15 -2.50 -2.74 10.10
C GLY A 15 -1.18 -2.00 10.35
N PHE A 16 -1.14 -0.67 10.22
CA PHE A 16 0.05 0.12 10.56
C PHE A 16 0.36 0.02 12.05
N ARG A 17 -0.64 0.28 12.91
CA ARG A 17 -0.45 0.23 14.36
C ARG A 17 0.04 -1.14 14.82
N LEU A 18 -0.61 -2.22 14.36
CA LEU A 18 -0.20 -3.59 14.68
C LEU A 18 1.26 -3.85 14.30
N GLY A 19 1.66 -3.47 13.09
CA GLY A 19 3.03 -3.65 12.62
C GLY A 19 4.06 -2.83 13.42
N LEU A 20 3.74 -1.58 13.74
CA LEU A 20 4.60 -0.71 14.54
C LEU A 20 4.73 -1.21 15.99
N GLU A 21 3.62 -1.57 16.65
CA GLU A 21 3.65 -2.11 18.03
C GLU A 21 4.41 -3.46 18.11
N GLN A 22 4.34 -4.29 17.05
CA GLN A 22 5.15 -5.50 16.94
C GLN A 22 6.64 -5.21 16.65
N ALA A 23 6.96 -4.04 16.12
CA ALA A 23 8.34 -3.65 15.82
C ALA A 23 9.07 -3.15 17.06
N SER A 24 8.45 -2.29 17.85
CA SER A 24 9.04 -1.68 19.05
C SER A 24 7.96 -1.14 20.00
N ALA A 25 8.20 -1.31 21.31
CA ALA A 25 7.39 -0.67 22.33
C ALA A 25 7.55 0.86 22.36
N ASN A 26 8.46 1.43 21.59
CA ASN A 26 8.69 2.88 21.56
C ASN A 26 7.61 3.65 20.80
N PHE A 27 6.81 3.01 19.96
CA PHE A 27 5.70 3.65 19.27
C PHE A 27 4.51 3.89 20.20
N GLN A 28 3.94 5.08 20.12
CA GLN A 28 2.73 5.48 20.84
C GLN A 28 1.79 6.16 19.85
N THR A 29 0.70 5.50 19.50
CA THR A 29 -0.36 6.12 18.70
C THR A 29 -1.08 7.15 19.54
N VAL A 30 -1.03 8.41 19.09
CA VAL A 30 -1.63 9.56 19.77
C VAL A 30 -2.89 10.08 19.07
N LEU A 31 -3.12 9.62 17.83
CA LEU A 31 -4.37 9.77 17.12
C LEU A 31 -4.45 8.72 16.02
N ALA A 32 -5.59 8.08 15.87
CA ALA A 32 -5.92 7.20 14.76
C ALA A 32 -7.25 7.62 14.15
N ASN A 33 -7.25 7.89 12.83
CA ASN A 33 -8.45 8.29 12.11
C ASN A 33 -8.87 7.20 11.12
N GLN A 34 -10.13 6.76 11.23
CA GLN A 34 -10.76 5.86 10.27
C GLN A 34 -12.22 6.26 10.07
N TRP A 35 -12.62 6.45 8.83
CA TRP A 35 -14.01 6.76 8.47
C TRP A 35 -14.33 6.35 7.03
N GLU A 36 -15.45 5.67 6.84
CA GLU A 36 -15.95 5.22 5.54
C GLU A 36 -17.22 6.02 5.17
N PRO A 37 -17.10 7.05 4.30
CA PRO A 37 -18.22 7.96 4.00
C PRO A 37 -19.43 7.28 3.35
N SER A 38 -19.22 6.14 2.70
CA SER A 38 -20.28 5.39 2.00
C SER A 38 -20.99 4.35 2.87
N MET A 39 -20.55 4.19 4.13
CA MET A 39 -21.07 3.18 5.04
C MET A 39 -21.73 3.81 6.26
N GLN A 40 -22.93 3.32 6.61
CA GLN A 40 -23.59 3.70 7.84
C GLN A 40 -22.90 3.05 9.06
N ALA A 41 -22.61 1.75 8.97
CA ALA A 41 -21.86 1.03 10.00
C ALA A 41 -20.34 1.10 9.70
N GLN A 42 -19.57 1.47 10.69
CA GLN A 42 -18.13 1.73 10.57
C GLN A 42 -17.30 0.49 10.97
N PHE A 43 -17.53 -0.63 10.30
CA PHE A 43 -16.94 -1.94 10.67
C PHE A 43 -15.42 -1.94 10.84
N ALA A 44 -14.69 -1.19 10.01
CA ALA A 44 -13.24 -1.10 10.14
C ALA A 44 -12.84 -0.36 11.42
N PHE A 45 -13.52 0.74 11.73
CA PHE A 45 -13.31 1.50 12.97
C PHE A 45 -13.68 0.67 14.20
N ASP A 46 -14.84 -0.01 14.18
CA ASP A 46 -15.28 -0.87 15.29
C ASP A 46 -14.27 -2.02 15.54
N CYS A 47 -13.69 -2.56 14.48
CA CYS A 47 -12.61 -3.56 14.56
C CYS A 47 -11.34 -2.96 15.20
N TYR A 48 -10.96 -1.76 14.78
CA TYR A 48 -9.83 -1.04 15.34
C TYR A 48 -9.99 -0.84 16.86
N GLU A 49 -11.12 -0.34 17.30
CA GLU A 49 -11.40 -0.13 18.72
C GLU A 49 -11.45 -1.43 19.54
N ARG A 50 -11.93 -2.51 18.93
CA ARG A 50 -11.95 -3.82 19.60
C ARG A 50 -10.55 -4.31 19.98
N HIS A 51 -9.55 -4.04 19.14
CA HIS A 51 -8.18 -4.49 19.37
C HIS A 51 -7.34 -3.52 20.17
N PHE A 52 -7.57 -2.21 20.01
CA PHE A 52 -6.74 -1.18 20.64
C PHE A 52 -7.43 -0.45 21.78
N GLY A 53 -8.65 -0.87 22.12
CA GLY A 53 -9.47 -0.27 23.18
C GLY A 53 -10.25 0.94 22.70
N HIS A 54 -11.29 1.26 23.44
CA HIS A 54 -12.13 2.45 23.20
C HIS A 54 -11.46 3.66 23.83
N ARG A 55 -10.93 4.57 23.02
CA ARG A 55 -10.08 5.67 23.47
C ARG A 55 -10.41 6.98 22.75
N PRO A 56 -10.27 8.15 23.39
CA PRO A 56 -10.56 9.44 22.77
C PRO A 56 -9.66 9.80 21.59
N GLU A 57 -8.45 9.22 21.51
CA GLU A 57 -7.55 9.39 20.37
C GLU A 57 -7.96 8.60 19.12
N HIS A 58 -9.00 7.74 19.20
CA HIS A 58 -9.57 7.03 18.06
C HIS A 58 -10.72 7.85 17.48
N VAL A 59 -10.57 8.33 16.24
CA VAL A 59 -11.46 9.32 15.63
C VAL A 59 -12.18 8.75 14.43
N CYS A 60 -13.50 8.55 14.55
CA CYS A 60 -14.38 8.13 13.47
C CYS A 60 -15.04 9.33 12.79
N GLN A 61 -14.27 10.13 12.05
CA GLN A 61 -14.72 11.34 11.39
C GLN A 61 -14.05 11.55 10.05
N ASN A 62 -14.65 12.39 9.20
CA ASN A 62 -14.01 12.84 7.98
C ASN A 62 -12.69 13.54 8.31
N ILE A 63 -11.62 13.17 7.61
CA ILE A 63 -10.28 13.75 7.82
C ILE A 63 -10.26 15.27 7.63
N VAL A 64 -11.13 15.83 6.80
CA VAL A 64 -11.29 17.28 6.61
C VAL A 64 -11.55 17.99 7.95
N THR A 65 -12.34 17.37 8.82
CA THR A 65 -12.64 17.89 10.16
C THR A 65 -11.67 17.35 11.21
N ALA A 66 -11.35 16.06 11.15
CA ALA A 66 -10.49 15.38 12.13
C ALA A 66 -9.07 15.97 12.22
N LYS A 67 -8.55 16.53 11.11
CA LYS A 67 -7.19 17.10 11.05
C LYS A 67 -6.99 18.28 12.01
N GLU A 68 -8.04 19.00 12.38
CA GLU A 68 -7.97 20.15 13.31
C GLU A 68 -7.59 19.72 14.73
N GLY A 69 -7.89 18.47 15.10
CA GLY A 69 -7.59 17.89 16.41
C GLY A 69 -6.28 17.09 16.47
N ILE A 70 -5.47 17.08 15.43
CA ILE A 70 -4.23 16.30 15.39
C ILE A 70 -3.21 16.87 16.39
N PRO A 71 -2.71 16.06 17.34
CA PRO A 71 -1.70 16.51 18.28
C PRO A 71 -0.28 16.54 17.65
N PRO A 72 0.70 17.22 18.27
CA PRO A 72 2.09 17.12 17.86
C PRO A 72 2.56 15.65 17.84
N HIS A 73 3.25 15.25 16.76
CA HIS A 73 3.72 13.89 16.54
C HIS A 73 5.02 13.85 15.75
N GLY A 74 5.78 12.78 15.93
CA GLY A 74 7.06 12.56 15.24
C GLY A 74 6.93 11.69 14.00
N LEU A 75 5.91 10.85 13.91
CA LEU A 75 5.65 9.94 12.79
C LEU A 75 4.20 10.05 12.32
N LEU A 76 4.00 10.28 11.04
CA LEU A 76 2.72 10.18 10.35
C LEU A 76 2.70 8.91 9.51
N VAL A 77 1.67 8.07 9.68
CA VAL A 77 1.48 6.87 8.85
C VAL A 77 0.08 6.83 8.25
N GLY A 78 -0.09 6.16 7.12
CA GLY A 78 -1.41 5.97 6.53
C GLY A 78 -1.42 5.31 5.17
N GLY A 79 -2.50 4.56 4.89
CA GLY A 79 -2.83 4.03 3.59
C GLY A 79 -3.92 4.87 2.93
N PHE A 80 -3.56 5.92 2.17
CA PHE A 80 -4.59 6.79 1.61
C PHE A 80 -5.32 6.15 0.42
N PRO A 81 -6.65 6.39 0.30
CA PRO A 81 -7.48 5.69 -0.70
C PRO A 81 -7.03 5.95 -2.14
N CYS A 82 -6.94 4.84 -2.91
CA CYS A 82 -6.46 4.83 -4.28
C CYS A 82 -7.56 4.70 -5.34
N GLN A 83 -8.84 4.81 -4.97
CA GLN A 83 -9.95 4.46 -5.88
C GLN A 83 -10.00 5.29 -7.16
N ASP A 84 -9.39 6.47 -7.18
CA ASP A 84 -9.27 7.29 -8.38
C ASP A 84 -7.96 7.02 -9.16
N TYR A 85 -7.03 6.24 -8.59
CA TYR A 85 -5.79 5.76 -9.24
C TYR A 85 -5.94 4.37 -9.89
N SER A 86 -7.06 3.68 -9.70
CA SER A 86 -7.26 2.31 -10.22
C SER A 86 -7.67 2.31 -11.68
N ILE A 87 -6.89 1.60 -12.54
CA ILE A 87 -7.23 1.37 -13.96
C ILE A 87 -8.53 0.55 -14.12
N ALA A 88 -8.94 -0.22 -13.11
CA ALA A 88 -10.18 -1.00 -13.16
C ALA A 88 -11.43 -0.12 -13.22
N LYS A 89 -11.33 1.16 -12.84
CA LYS A 89 -12.45 2.11 -12.93
C LYS A 89 -12.30 2.99 -14.17
N LYS A 90 -13.19 2.79 -15.14
CA LYS A 90 -13.28 3.62 -16.35
C LYS A 90 -13.53 5.07 -15.94
N GLY A 91 -12.62 6.00 -16.24
CA GLY A 91 -12.72 7.41 -15.87
C GLY A 91 -12.05 7.78 -14.53
N ALA A 92 -11.11 6.99 -14.04
CA ALA A 92 -10.26 7.37 -12.89
C ALA A 92 -9.55 8.71 -13.17
N ARG A 93 -9.74 9.71 -12.28
CA ARG A 93 -9.24 11.09 -12.44
C ARG A 93 -7.98 11.37 -11.61
N GLY A 94 -7.43 10.36 -10.93
CA GLY A 94 -6.26 10.53 -10.09
C GLY A 94 -6.49 11.53 -8.95
N ILE A 95 -5.54 12.45 -8.75
CA ILE A 95 -5.60 13.47 -7.68
C ILE A 95 -6.74 14.48 -7.85
N GLU A 96 -7.30 14.63 -9.05
CA GLU A 96 -8.48 15.48 -9.34
C GLU A 96 -9.81 14.78 -9.03
N GLY A 97 -9.81 13.47 -8.79
CA GLY A 97 -10.99 12.71 -8.43
C GLY A 97 -11.45 13.00 -6.99
N LYS A 98 -12.74 12.67 -6.69
CA LYS A 98 -13.31 12.89 -5.34
C LYS A 98 -12.49 12.32 -4.18
N LYS A 99 -11.71 11.26 -4.39
CA LYS A 99 -10.83 10.65 -3.39
C LYS A 99 -9.36 11.11 -3.51
N GLY A 100 -8.97 11.73 -4.60
CA GLY A 100 -7.70 12.44 -4.74
C GLY A 100 -7.63 13.68 -3.85
N ILE A 101 -8.77 14.24 -3.46
CA ILE A 101 -8.88 15.33 -2.48
C ILE A 101 -8.19 14.97 -1.16
N LEU A 102 -8.18 13.70 -0.75
CA LEU A 102 -7.58 13.26 0.51
C LEU A 102 -6.06 13.45 0.55
N TRP A 103 -5.38 13.48 -0.58
CA TRP A 103 -3.97 13.88 -0.63
C TRP A 103 -3.77 15.31 -0.12
N TRP A 104 -4.65 16.23 -0.48
CA TRP A 104 -4.55 17.63 -0.04
C TRP A 104 -4.73 17.79 1.47
N GLU A 105 -5.55 16.92 2.08
CA GLU A 105 -5.67 16.88 3.55
C GLU A 105 -4.38 16.40 4.20
N ILE A 106 -3.74 15.35 3.63
CA ILE A 106 -2.41 14.90 4.09
C ILE A 106 -1.41 16.03 3.93
N ASN A 107 -1.38 16.71 2.77
CA ASN A 107 -0.48 17.83 2.55
C ASN A 107 -0.68 18.97 3.56
N ALA A 108 -1.92 19.32 3.88
CA ALA A 108 -2.24 20.31 4.91
C ALA A 108 -1.69 19.89 6.29
N ILE A 109 -1.82 18.61 6.66
CA ILE A 109 -1.26 18.05 7.89
C ILE A 109 0.28 18.15 7.88
N LEU A 110 0.93 17.82 6.77
CA LEU A 110 2.38 17.93 6.62
C LEU A 110 2.88 19.37 6.80
N GLN A 111 2.19 20.33 6.21
CA GLN A 111 2.55 21.76 6.34
C GLN A 111 2.38 22.28 7.76
N THR A 112 1.33 21.84 8.46
CA THR A 112 0.99 22.32 9.82
C THR A 112 1.83 21.65 10.90
N HIS A 113 1.95 20.32 10.87
CA HIS A 113 2.53 19.54 11.98
C HIS A 113 4.00 19.19 11.74
N ARG A 114 4.44 19.11 10.49
CA ARG A 114 5.81 18.81 10.10
C ARG A 114 6.45 17.64 10.88
N PRO A 115 5.80 16.44 10.88
CA PRO A 115 6.38 15.29 11.58
C PRO A 115 7.78 14.98 11.06
N ARG A 116 8.63 14.41 11.92
CA ARG A 116 10.02 14.09 11.55
C ARG A 116 10.09 13.07 10.42
N TYR A 117 9.19 12.07 10.48
CA TYR A 117 9.07 11.00 9.51
C TYR A 117 7.63 10.81 9.04
N VAL A 118 7.47 10.37 7.81
CA VAL A 118 6.18 10.03 7.20
C VAL A 118 6.31 8.71 6.47
N LEU A 119 5.42 7.76 6.74
CA LEU A 119 5.35 6.48 6.04
C LEU A 119 3.95 6.29 5.46
N LEU A 120 3.84 6.38 4.14
CA LEU A 120 2.56 6.23 3.43
C LEU A 120 2.57 4.99 2.55
N GLU A 121 1.41 4.37 2.42
CA GLU A 121 1.16 3.22 1.53
C GLU A 121 0.13 3.56 0.47
N ASN A 122 0.34 3.04 -0.74
CA ASN A 122 -0.65 3.09 -1.81
C ASN A 122 -0.45 1.92 -2.79
N VAL A 123 -1.36 1.79 -3.76
CA VAL A 123 -1.19 0.82 -4.86
C VAL A 123 0.03 1.15 -5.72
N ASP A 124 0.62 0.13 -6.35
CA ASP A 124 1.79 0.24 -7.23
C ASP A 124 1.57 1.19 -8.43
N ARG A 125 0.32 1.42 -8.81
CA ARG A 125 -0.04 2.30 -9.92
C ARG A 125 0.02 3.78 -9.59
N LEU A 126 0.15 4.16 -8.33
CA LEU A 126 0.31 5.56 -7.91
C LEU A 126 1.42 6.26 -8.72
N ILE A 127 2.56 5.61 -8.88
CA ILE A 127 3.72 6.16 -9.61
C ILE A 127 3.47 6.38 -11.12
N LYS A 128 2.37 5.85 -11.65
CA LYS A 128 1.96 5.95 -13.07
C LYS A 128 0.63 6.68 -13.25
N SER A 129 0.10 7.30 -12.20
CA SER A 129 -1.17 8.03 -12.24
C SER A 129 -1.02 9.46 -12.80
N PRO A 130 -2.03 9.98 -13.52
CA PRO A 130 -3.15 9.27 -14.11
C PRO A 130 -2.76 8.51 -15.38
N ALA A 131 -3.61 7.60 -15.86
CA ALA A 131 -3.30 6.76 -17.01
C ALA A 131 -3.06 7.55 -18.32
N TRP A 132 -3.69 8.72 -18.47
CA TRP A 132 -3.59 9.60 -19.65
C TRP A 132 -2.39 10.55 -19.59
N GLN A 133 -1.82 10.79 -18.39
CA GLN A 133 -0.62 11.61 -18.17
C GLN A 133 0.23 10.97 -17.08
N LYS A 134 0.94 9.92 -17.48
CA LYS A 134 1.67 9.06 -16.54
C LYS A 134 2.66 9.84 -15.67
N GLY A 135 2.60 9.61 -14.36
CA GLY A 135 3.50 10.18 -13.36
C GLY A 135 3.14 11.58 -12.87
N ARG A 136 2.14 12.26 -13.46
CA ARG A 136 1.74 13.60 -13.02
C ARG A 136 1.38 13.67 -11.55
N ASP A 137 0.48 12.79 -11.11
CA ASP A 137 0.00 12.82 -9.74
C ASP A 137 1.12 12.52 -8.73
N PHE A 138 2.02 11.61 -9.10
CA PHE A 138 3.16 11.29 -8.26
C PHE A 138 4.17 12.45 -8.21
N SER A 139 4.39 13.19 -9.32
CA SER A 139 5.19 14.41 -9.33
C SER A 139 4.63 15.48 -8.39
N ILE A 140 3.29 15.64 -8.35
CA ILE A 140 2.61 16.58 -7.45
C ILE A 140 2.85 16.17 -5.99
N ILE A 141 2.72 14.88 -5.67
CA ILE A 141 2.98 14.35 -4.33
C ILE A 141 4.42 14.65 -3.90
N LEU A 142 5.41 14.35 -4.74
CA LEU A 142 6.81 14.63 -4.46
C LEU A 142 7.07 16.13 -4.30
N ARG A 143 6.42 16.97 -5.13
CA ARG A 143 6.53 18.43 -5.03
C ARG A 143 5.98 18.95 -3.70
N CYS A 144 4.83 18.46 -3.25
CA CYS A 144 4.27 18.82 -1.94
C CYS A 144 5.23 18.47 -0.79
N PHE A 145 5.87 17.31 -0.83
CA PHE A 145 6.89 16.94 0.15
C PHE A 145 8.11 17.86 0.10
N TYR A 146 8.60 18.17 -1.09
CA TYR A 146 9.74 19.09 -1.26
C TYR A 146 9.43 20.46 -0.66
N GLU A 147 8.27 21.04 -0.96
CA GLU A 147 7.85 22.35 -0.44
C GLU A 147 7.62 22.34 1.08
N ALA A 148 7.24 21.19 1.64
CA ALA A 148 7.16 21.00 3.09
C ALA A 148 8.53 20.76 3.76
N GLY A 149 9.61 20.68 2.98
CA GLY A 149 10.97 20.50 3.47
C GLY A 149 11.35 19.05 3.75
N TYR A 150 10.84 18.12 2.96
CA TYR A 150 11.16 16.68 3.07
C TYR A 150 11.95 16.18 1.86
N ALA A 151 12.81 15.19 2.11
CA ALA A 151 13.21 14.22 1.12
C ALA A 151 12.27 13.02 1.15
N VAL A 152 12.19 12.27 0.06
CA VAL A 152 11.31 11.08 -0.07
C VAL A 152 12.06 9.95 -0.72
N GLU A 153 12.13 8.80 -0.08
CA GLU A 153 12.47 7.54 -0.74
C GLU A 153 11.17 6.76 -0.99
N TRP A 154 11.01 6.21 -2.20
CA TRP A 154 9.87 5.32 -2.49
C TRP A 154 10.34 3.99 -3.02
N ARG A 155 9.52 2.97 -2.76
CA ARG A 155 9.73 1.62 -3.27
C ARG A 155 8.41 0.91 -3.51
N VAL A 156 8.28 0.29 -4.68
CA VAL A 156 7.21 -0.67 -4.95
C VAL A 156 7.67 -2.02 -4.43
N ILE A 157 7.04 -2.47 -3.36
CA ILE A 157 7.38 -3.72 -2.68
C ILE A 157 6.31 -4.76 -3.02
N ASN A 158 6.74 -5.90 -3.54
CA ASN A 158 5.91 -7.10 -3.63
C ASN A 158 6.19 -7.95 -2.39
N ALA A 159 5.19 -8.17 -1.57
CA ALA A 159 5.35 -8.87 -0.29
C ALA A 159 5.96 -10.27 -0.45
N ALA A 160 5.60 -11.00 -1.50
CA ALA A 160 6.13 -12.33 -1.76
C ALA A 160 7.65 -12.36 -2.05
N ASP A 161 8.23 -11.27 -2.57
CA ASP A 161 9.68 -11.19 -2.81
C ASP A 161 10.46 -11.15 -1.49
N TYR A 162 9.80 -10.79 -0.39
CA TYR A 162 10.37 -10.66 0.95
C TYR A 162 9.80 -11.68 1.94
N GLY A 163 9.37 -12.86 1.45
CA GLY A 163 9.04 -14.00 2.28
C GLY A 163 7.57 -14.14 2.69
N GLU A 164 6.68 -13.26 2.18
CA GLU A 164 5.27 -13.31 2.54
C GLU A 164 4.44 -14.21 1.61
N ALA A 165 3.28 -14.66 2.10
CA ALA A 165 2.43 -15.62 1.38
C ALA A 165 1.59 -15.01 0.25
N GLN A 166 1.74 -13.72 -0.03
CA GLN A 166 0.92 -13.02 -1.01
C GLN A 166 1.76 -12.17 -1.98
N ARG A 167 1.54 -12.32 -3.27
CA ARG A 167 2.07 -11.43 -4.32
C ARG A 167 1.29 -10.12 -4.33
N ARG A 168 1.52 -9.27 -3.31
CA ARG A 168 0.86 -7.99 -3.12
C ARG A 168 1.86 -6.85 -3.32
N ARG A 169 1.75 -6.16 -4.46
CA ARG A 169 2.59 -5.03 -4.81
C ARG A 169 1.98 -3.75 -4.26
N ARG A 170 2.77 -2.99 -3.49
CA ARG A 170 2.38 -1.69 -2.94
C ARG A 170 3.52 -0.71 -3.02
N THR A 171 3.19 0.54 -3.30
CA THR A 171 4.13 1.66 -3.21
C THR A 171 4.18 2.14 -1.77
N PHE A 172 5.35 2.09 -1.17
CA PHE A 172 5.63 2.76 0.09
C PHE A 172 6.45 4.02 -0.17
N LEU A 173 6.05 5.12 0.49
CA LEU A 173 6.78 6.37 0.51
C LEU A 173 7.27 6.60 1.93
N PHE A 174 8.57 6.72 2.10
CA PHE A 174 9.16 7.16 3.35
C PHE A 174 9.72 8.56 3.16
N ALA A 175 9.11 9.55 3.83
CA ALA A 175 9.58 10.92 3.80
C ALA A 175 10.26 11.27 5.12
N PHE A 176 11.35 12.01 5.04
CA PHE A 176 12.16 12.42 6.18
C PHE A 176 12.50 13.90 6.05
N ARG A 177 12.32 14.62 7.18
CA ARG A 177 12.42 16.07 7.23
C ARG A 177 13.88 16.53 7.11
N ASN A 178 14.09 17.76 6.65
CA ASN A 178 15.39 18.34 6.32
C ASN A 178 16.36 18.55 7.51
N ASP A 179 15.89 18.38 8.75
CA ASP A 179 16.71 18.41 9.96
C ASP A 179 17.16 17.02 10.44
N THR A 180 16.79 15.94 9.75
CA THR A 180 17.18 14.57 10.09
C THR A 180 18.60 14.23 9.62
N ALA A 181 19.24 13.28 10.30
CA ALA A 181 20.55 12.76 9.88
C ALA A 181 20.48 12.12 8.49
N LEU A 182 19.41 11.36 8.23
CA LEU A 182 19.18 10.70 6.93
C LEU A 182 19.06 11.73 5.79
N PHE A 183 18.43 12.89 6.04
CA PHE A 183 18.37 13.96 5.03
C PHE A 183 19.75 14.55 4.73
N ARG A 184 20.54 14.83 5.77
CA ARG A 184 21.91 15.37 5.59
C ARG A 184 22.76 14.41 4.77
N GLU A 185 22.76 13.13 5.14
CA GLU A 185 23.50 12.09 4.41
C GLU A 185 23.04 11.97 2.95
N ALA A 186 21.74 11.93 2.71
CA ALA A 186 21.19 11.84 1.36
C ALA A 186 21.53 13.06 0.52
N SER A 187 21.45 14.28 1.10
CA SER A 187 21.79 15.53 0.43
C SER A 187 23.27 15.57 0.05
N GLU A 188 24.15 15.16 0.95
CA GLU A 188 25.60 15.14 0.71
C GLU A 188 25.96 14.16 -0.42
N LYS A 189 25.47 12.92 -0.36
CA LYS A 189 25.72 11.90 -1.39
C LYS A 189 25.22 12.32 -2.77
N ILE A 190 24.04 12.92 -2.84
CA ILE A 190 23.47 13.44 -4.10
C ILE A 190 24.29 14.63 -4.62
N CYS A 191 24.70 15.55 -3.74
CA CYS A 191 25.51 16.71 -4.10
C CYS A 191 26.87 16.29 -4.69
N ILE A 192 27.53 15.31 -4.07
CA ILE A 192 28.87 14.86 -4.47
C ILE A 192 28.83 13.98 -5.72
N SER A 193 27.89 13.06 -5.80
CA SER A 193 27.93 11.94 -6.75
C SER A 193 26.72 11.81 -7.66
N GLY A 194 25.69 12.68 -7.53
CA GLY A 194 24.50 12.68 -8.38
C GLY A 194 23.80 11.32 -8.43
N LEU A 195 23.62 10.76 -9.64
CA LEU A 195 22.98 9.47 -9.86
C LEU A 195 23.69 8.32 -9.12
N LYS A 196 25.03 8.33 -9.04
CA LYS A 196 25.78 7.30 -8.30
C LYS A 196 25.48 7.35 -6.82
N GLY A 197 25.36 8.55 -6.23
CA GLY A 197 24.94 8.74 -4.84
C GLY A 197 23.53 8.24 -4.60
N ALA A 198 22.61 8.50 -5.53
CA ALA A 198 21.25 7.97 -5.47
C ALA A 198 21.23 6.43 -5.52
N HIS A 199 22.02 5.81 -6.39
CA HIS A 199 22.14 4.35 -6.47
C HIS A 199 22.70 3.76 -5.16
N GLN A 200 23.71 4.40 -4.56
CA GLN A 200 24.26 3.94 -3.29
C GLN A 200 23.22 4.02 -2.17
N LEU A 201 22.44 5.10 -2.09
CA LEU A 201 21.36 5.22 -1.12
C LEU A 201 20.31 4.13 -1.34
N LEU A 202 19.84 3.91 -2.56
CA LEU A 202 18.81 2.92 -2.86
C LEU A 202 19.26 1.45 -2.63
N LEU A 203 20.57 1.17 -2.75
CA LEU A 203 21.12 -0.18 -2.60
C LEU A 203 21.63 -0.49 -1.19
N GLN A 204 22.12 0.51 -0.45
CA GLN A 204 22.88 0.28 0.77
C GLN A 204 22.44 1.13 1.96
N ASP A 205 22.34 2.44 1.80
CA ASP A 205 22.32 3.36 2.94
C ASP A 205 20.95 3.98 3.21
N GLY A 206 20.03 3.94 2.24
CA GLY A 206 18.70 4.52 2.37
C GLY A 206 17.79 3.79 3.36
N PHE A 207 16.56 4.27 3.46
CA PHE A 207 15.60 3.72 4.41
C PHE A 207 15.23 2.27 4.10
N PHE A 208 14.90 1.98 2.82
CA PHE A 208 14.43 0.64 2.44
C PHE A 208 15.57 -0.36 2.20
N ALA A 209 16.78 0.08 1.93
CA ALA A 209 17.88 -0.80 1.54
C ALA A 209 18.17 -1.93 2.54
N PRO A 210 18.30 -1.68 3.86
CA PRO A 210 18.61 -2.73 4.84
C PRO A 210 17.45 -3.68 5.14
N ILE A 211 16.22 -3.32 4.81
CA ILE A 211 15.02 -4.09 5.13
C ILE A 211 14.37 -4.76 3.91
N PHE A 212 14.51 -4.17 2.75
CA PHE A 212 14.03 -4.70 1.47
C PHE A 212 15.13 -4.60 0.43
N PRO A 213 16.19 -5.40 0.53
CA PRO A 213 17.37 -5.27 -0.28
C PRO A 213 17.07 -5.47 -1.77
N LEU A 214 17.83 -4.75 -2.59
CA LEU A 214 17.83 -4.90 -4.03
C LEU A 214 19.11 -5.62 -4.48
N TYR A 215 18.98 -6.49 -5.47
CA TYR A 215 20.11 -7.09 -6.17
C TYR A 215 20.83 -6.07 -7.08
N GLY A 216 20.05 -5.13 -7.66
CA GLY A 216 20.54 -4.11 -8.55
C GLY A 216 19.39 -3.37 -9.26
N PHE A 217 19.72 -2.79 -10.39
CA PHE A 217 18.78 -2.03 -11.22
C PHE A 217 18.78 -2.55 -12.66
N GLU A 218 17.61 -2.46 -13.31
CA GLU A 218 17.49 -2.59 -14.75
C GLU A 218 18.08 -1.35 -15.45
N ARG A 219 18.12 -1.38 -16.79
CA ARG A 219 18.68 -0.26 -17.57
C ARG A 219 17.81 1.00 -17.58
N LYS A 220 16.57 0.90 -17.11
CA LYS A 220 15.62 2.01 -17.15
C LYS A 220 15.75 2.88 -15.92
N TYR A 221 15.96 4.16 -16.15
CA TYR A 221 15.96 5.19 -15.11
C TYR A 221 15.36 6.49 -15.63
N SER A 222 14.99 7.35 -14.72
CA SER A 222 14.65 8.75 -14.99
C SER A 222 15.16 9.64 -13.87
N GLU A 223 15.52 10.86 -14.22
CA GLU A 223 15.89 11.90 -13.28
C GLU A 223 15.36 13.26 -13.75
N GLY A 224 15.22 14.20 -12.84
CA GLY A 224 14.74 15.54 -13.15
C GLY A 224 14.60 16.42 -11.94
N TRP A 225 14.11 17.62 -12.17
CA TRP A 225 13.88 18.63 -11.15
C TRP A 225 12.39 18.90 -10.99
N LEU A 226 11.88 18.91 -9.76
CA LEU A 226 10.47 19.21 -9.46
C LEU A 226 10.12 20.69 -9.68
N ASP A 227 11.11 21.60 -9.70
CA ASP A 227 10.91 23.01 -10.00
C ASP A 227 10.42 23.27 -11.43
N GLU A 228 10.65 22.31 -12.33
CA GLU A 228 10.11 22.32 -13.69
C GLU A 228 8.59 22.07 -13.71
N PHE A 229 8.02 21.55 -12.60
CA PHE A 229 6.61 21.25 -12.44
C PHE A 229 5.94 22.33 -11.60
N ARG A 230 5.29 23.31 -12.23
CA ARG A 230 4.49 24.31 -11.52
C ARG A 230 3.13 23.72 -11.13
N TYR A 231 2.98 23.27 -9.87
CA TYR A 231 1.74 22.64 -9.41
C TYR A 231 0.56 23.63 -9.26
N LEU A 232 0.82 24.96 -9.14
CA LEU A 232 -0.23 25.99 -9.07
C LEU A 232 -1.06 26.09 -10.34
N ASP A 233 -0.54 25.60 -11.46
CA ASP A 233 -1.25 25.49 -12.74
C ASP A 233 -1.57 24.03 -13.06
N LEU A 234 -2.42 23.40 -12.23
CA LEU A 234 -2.92 22.03 -12.50
C LEU A 234 -3.58 21.88 -13.88
N LYS A 235 -4.04 23.01 -14.47
CA LYS A 235 -4.56 23.07 -15.84
C LYS A 235 -3.44 23.17 -16.89
N ASP A 236 -2.27 23.68 -16.50
CA ASP A 236 -1.13 23.94 -17.38
C ASP A 236 0.04 22.95 -17.21
N LEU A 237 -0.06 21.97 -16.32
CA LEU A 237 0.79 20.79 -16.40
C LEU A 237 0.53 20.13 -17.76
N SER A 238 1.08 20.83 -18.75
CA SER A 238 0.79 20.64 -20.16
C SER A 238 0.97 19.17 -20.51
N ALA A 239 0.18 18.68 -21.44
CA ALA A 239 0.24 17.36 -22.06
C ALA A 239 1.65 16.96 -22.60
N ARG A 240 2.67 17.78 -22.39
CA ARG A 240 4.06 17.63 -22.87
C ARG A 240 5.01 17.04 -21.83
N GLN A 241 4.66 16.98 -20.53
CA GLN A 241 5.54 16.42 -19.50
C GLN A 241 4.95 15.12 -18.94
N SER A 242 5.25 13.99 -19.57
CA SER A 242 5.13 12.69 -18.94
C SER A 242 6.43 12.41 -18.19
N CYS A 243 6.39 12.40 -16.86
CA CYS A 243 7.49 11.93 -16.04
C CYS A 243 7.33 10.43 -15.81
N HIS A 244 8.33 9.64 -16.19
CA HIS A 244 8.30 8.21 -15.95
C HIS A 244 8.95 7.90 -14.60
N PHE A 245 8.13 7.46 -13.63
CA PHE A 245 8.63 6.91 -12.38
C PHE A 245 8.65 5.39 -12.44
N TYR A 246 9.68 4.81 -11.84
CA TYR A 246 9.92 3.38 -11.73
C TYR A 246 9.76 2.90 -10.29
N ASP A 247 9.98 1.62 -10.08
CA ASP A 247 9.67 0.90 -8.85
C ASP A 247 10.43 1.40 -7.61
N SER A 248 11.57 2.04 -7.79
CA SER A 248 12.35 2.63 -6.70
C SER A 248 12.84 4.02 -7.07
N GLY A 249 13.02 4.86 -6.09
CA GLY A 249 13.60 6.17 -6.31
C GLY A 249 13.74 7.01 -5.04
N LEU A 250 14.35 8.15 -5.24
CA LEU A 250 14.68 9.12 -4.20
C LEU A 250 14.45 10.54 -4.73
N MET A 251 13.86 11.40 -3.93
CA MET A 251 13.77 12.84 -4.16
C MET A 251 14.45 13.59 -3.00
N VAL A 252 15.43 14.40 -3.30
CA VAL A 252 16.14 15.25 -2.33
C VAL A 252 16.37 16.63 -2.93
N ASN A 253 16.07 17.69 -2.17
CA ASN A 253 16.24 19.09 -2.61
C ASN A 253 15.59 19.39 -3.97
N GLY A 254 14.41 18.80 -4.24
CA GLY A 254 13.68 19.00 -5.49
C GLY A 254 14.22 18.21 -6.69
N ARG A 255 15.36 17.53 -6.57
CA ARG A 255 15.88 16.63 -7.60
C ARG A 255 15.43 15.20 -7.33
N PHE A 256 14.88 14.52 -8.32
CA PHE A 256 14.48 13.13 -8.20
C PHE A 256 15.31 12.20 -9.09
N TYR A 257 15.48 10.97 -8.61
CA TYR A 257 16.10 9.85 -9.31
C TYR A 257 15.19 8.64 -9.18
N SER A 258 14.88 8.00 -10.28
CA SER A 258 13.98 6.84 -10.30
C SER A 258 14.54 5.74 -11.17
N VAL A 259 14.50 4.51 -10.69
CA VAL A 259 15.09 3.34 -11.34
C VAL A 259 14.15 2.15 -11.29
N GLU A 260 14.17 1.31 -12.33
CA GLU A 260 13.53 0.01 -12.32
C GLU A 260 14.43 -0.95 -11.52
N SER A 261 13.92 -1.42 -10.37
CA SER A 261 14.71 -2.17 -9.39
C SER A 261 14.51 -3.68 -9.53
N ILE A 262 15.57 -4.43 -9.21
CA ILE A 262 15.55 -5.89 -9.12
C ILE A 262 15.62 -6.27 -7.64
N PRO A 263 14.52 -6.78 -7.04
CA PRO A 263 14.52 -7.16 -5.63
C PRO A 263 15.37 -8.41 -5.40
N VAL A 264 16.00 -8.49 -4.22
CA VAL A 264 16.50 -9.76 -3.71
C VAL A 264 15.28 -10.60 -3.35
N GLN A 265 15.21 -11.80 -3.91
CA GLN A 265 14.09 -12.70 -3.65
C GLN A 265 14.41 -13.63 -2.48
N PHE A 266 13.62 -13.53 -1.42
CA PHE A 266 13.61 -14.50 -0.35
C PHE A 266 12.70 -15.66 -0.73
N PRO A 267 12.90 -16.87 -0.16
CA PRO A 267 11.96 -17.96 -0.36
C PRO A 267 10.55 -17.51 0.05
N PRO A 268 9.58 -17.50 -0.87
CA PRO A 268 8.24 -17.03 -0.56
C PRO A 268 7.52 -18.04 0.33
N CYS A 269 6.68 -17.57 1.23
CA CYS A 269 5.77 -18.40 1.98
C CYS A 269 4.68 -18.93 1.05
N PRO A 270 4.46 -20.25 0.93
CA PRO A 270 3.45 -20.80 0.05
C PRO A 270 2.03 -20.58 0.60
N LEU A 271 1.03 -20.47 -0.30
CA LEU A 271 -0.38 -20.31 0.08
C LEU A 271 -0.85 -21.42 1.02
N GLY A 272 -0.39 -22.67 0.80
CA GLY A 272 -0.74 -23.82 1.63
C GLY A 272 -0.39 -23.65 3.12
N SER A 273 0.63 -22.87 3.45
CA SER A 273 1.06 -22.66 4.84
C SER A 273 0.12 -21.78 5.67
N VAL A 274 -0.75 -21.00 5.04
CA VAL A 274 -1.73 -20.14 5.72
C VAL A 274 -3.12 -20.75 5.82
N LEU A 275 -3.34 -21.90 5.16
CA LEU A 275 -4.64 -22.58 5.18
C LEU A 275 -4.94 -23.16 6.55
N GLU A 276 -6.23 -23.18 6.88
CA GLU A 276 -6.74 -23.91 8.02
C GLU A 276 -6.70 -25.42 7.72
N ASN A 277 -6.23 -26.21 8.69
CA ASN A 277 -6.06 -27.67 8.56
C ASN A 277 -6.96 -28.41 9.57
N HIS A 278 -8.24 -28.20 9.45
CA HIS A 278 -9.29 -28.87 10.24
C HIS A 278 -10.60 -28.85 9.44
N GLU A 279 -11.64 -29.50 9.96
CA GLU A 279 -12.96 -29.48 9.36
C GLU A 279 -13.53 -28.08 9.30
N LEU A 280 -13.97 -27.65 8.10
CA LEU A 280 -14.52 -26.34 7.84
C LEU A 280 -16.02 -26.40 7.54
N ASP A 281 -16.70 -25.28 7.72
CA ASP A 281 -18.11 -25.13 7.40
C ASP A 281 -18.35 -25.40 5.90
N GLU A 282 -19.40 -26.15 5.57
CA GLU A 282 -19.76 -26.57 4.21
C GLU A 282 -19.97 -25.37 3.25
N ARG A 283 -20.30 -24.20 3.75
CA ARG A 283 -20.51 -22.98 2.96
C ARG A 283 -19.27 -22.53 2.16
N TYR A 284 -18.07 -22.92 2.58
CA TYR A 284 -16.84 -22.60 1.86
C TYR A 284 -16.60 -23.51 0.66
N PHE A 285 -17.18 -24.69 0.65
CA PHE A 285 -16.96 -25.70 -0.39
C PHE A 285 -17.79 -25.41 -1.65
N LEU A 286 -17.22 -25.72 -2.80
CA LEU A 286 -17.87 -25.51 -4.09
C LEU A 286 -18.84 -26.66 -4.38
N SER A 287 -20.08 -26.33 -4.70
CA SER A 287 -21.01 -27.31 -5.28
C SER A 287 -20.63 -27.63 -6.73
N ALA A 288 -21.08 -28.78 -7.25
CA ALA A 288 -20.85 -29.17 -8.63
C ALA A 288 -21.27 -28.07 -9.65
N ALA A 289 -22.44 -27.48 -9.46
CA ALA A 289 -22.93 -26.37 -10.30
C ALA A 289 -22.04 -25.12 -10.23
N ASN A 290 -21.45 -24.86 -9.09
CA ASN A 290 -20.53 -23.73 -8.93
C ASN A 290 -19.16 -23.99 -9.57
N ILE A 291 -18.68 -25.24 -9.63
CA ILE A 291 -17.39 -25.59 -10.24
C ILE A 291 -17.35 -25.18 -11.72
N GLU A 292 -18.38 -25.49 -12.49
CA GLU A 292 -18.48 -25.11 -13.91
C GLU A 292 -18.43 -23.59 -14.09
N ARG A 293 -19.14 -22.84 -13.22
CA ARG A 293 -19.11 -21.38 -13.23
C ARG A 293 -17.71 -20.82 -12.92
N TRP A 294 -16.99 -21.41 -11.97
CA TRP A 294 -15.62 -21.03 -11.64
C TRP A 294 -14.66 -21.34 -12.78
N GLN A 295 -14.77 -22.51 -13.42
CA GLN A 295 -13.98 -22.88 -14.60
C GLN A 295 -14.18 -21.88 -15.73
N TYR A 296 -15.42 -21.49 -16.02
CA TYR A 296 -15.71 -20.44 -16.99
C TYR A 296 -15.09 -19.09 -16.58
N LEU A 297 -15.28 -18.65 -15.34
CA LEU A 297 -14.75 -17.37 -14.85
C LEU A 297 -13.22 -17.30 -14.94
N LYS A 298 -12.53 -18.37 -14.58
CA LYS A 298 -11.06 -18.45 -14.55
C LYS A 298 -10.45 -18.87 -15.88
N GLY A 299 -11.21 -19.43 -16.79
CA GLY A 299 -10.77 -19.81 -18.13
C GLY A 299 -10.37 -18.61 -18.98
N SER A 300 -9.66 -18.89 -20.06
CA SER A 300 -9.39 -17.90 -21.12
C SER A 300 -10.68 -17.57 -21.87
N LYS A 301 -10.81 -16.31 -22.30
CA LYS A 301 -11.94 -15.84 -23.08
C LYS A 301 -11.46 -15.08 -24.30
N HIS A 302 -12.12 -15.31 -25.42
CA HIS A 302 -11.99 -14.51 -26.62
C HIS A 302 -13.37 -14.41 -27.25
N GLU A 303 -14.16 -13.41 -26.84
CA GLU A 303 -15.57 -13.30 -27.12
C GLU A 303 -15.88 -12.00 -27.85
N LEU A 304 -16.73 -12.08 -28.88
CA LEU A 304 -17.29 -10.89 -29.51
C LEU A 304 -18.33 -10.28 -28.58
N ARG A 305 -18.11 -9.05 -28.15
CA ARG A 305 -19.02 -8.27 -27.30
C ARG A 305 -19.38 -6.96 -27.97
N HIS A 306 -20.50 -6.39 -27.56
CA HIS A 306 -20.95 -5.09 -28.07
C HIS A 306 -20.84 -4.02 -26.97
N ARG A 307 -20.35 -2.86 -27.34
CA ARG A 307 -20.35 -1.67 -26.46
C ARG A 307 -21.80 -1.17 -26.32
N LYS A 308 -22.07 -0.28 -25.34
CA LYS A 308 -23.39 0.32 -25.16
C LYS A 308 -23.94 1.04 -26.40
N ASN A 309 -23.06 1.51 -27.29
CA ASN A 309 -23.40 2.15 -28.57
C ASN A 309 -23.54 1.15 -29.73
N GLY A 310 -23.58 -0.16 -29.45
CA GLY A 310 -23.72 -1.23 -30.46
C GLY A 310 -22.43 -1.63 -31.17
N THR A 311 -21.30 -0.91 -31.00
CA THR A 311 -20.04 -1.22 -31.69
C THR A 311 -19.46 -2.55 -31.20
N PRO A 312 -19.19 -3.53 -32.10
CA PRO A 312 -18.57 -4.79 -31.71
C PRO A 312 -17.11 -4.62 -31.32
N TYR A 313 -16.65 -5.43 -30.37
CA TYR A 313 -15.23 -5.55 -30.00
C TYR A 313 -14.95 -6.95 -29.46
N PHE A 314 -13.75 -7.44 -29.69
CA PHE A 314 -13.29 -8.67 -29.06
C PHE A 314 -12.85 -8.42 -27.63
N PHE A 315 -13.52 -9.10 -26.68
CA PHE A 315 -13.09 -9.17 -25.30
C PHE A 315 -12.16 -10.35 -25.13
N SER A 316 -10.91 -10.08 -24.73
CA SER A 316 -9.90 -11.12 -24.50
C SER A 316 -9.43 -11.07 -23.05
N GLU A 317 -9.42 -12.24 -22.42
CA GLU A 317 -8.89 -12.46 -21.08
C GLU A 317 -8.04 -13.75 -21.09
N GLY A 318 -6.81 -13.70 -20.52
CA GLY A 318 -5.98 -14.90 -20.34
C GLY A 318 -6.54 -15.82 -19.26
N ALA A 319 -6.18 -17.10 -19.24
CA ALA A 319 -6.56 -18.02 -18.16
C ALA A 319 -5.91 -17.63 -16.82
N MET A 320 -6.58 -18.00 -15.71
CA MET A 320 -6.03 -17.97 -14.35
C MET A 320 -5.94 -19.39 -13.80
N ALA A 321 -5.06 -19.62 -12.82
CA ALA A 321 -4.98 -20.90 -12.13
C ALA A 321 -6.34 -21.27 -11.50
N PHE A 322 -6.73 -22.53 -11.65
CA PHE A 322 -7.91 -23.12 -11.04
C PHE A 322 -7.69 -24.62 -10.84
N PRO A 323 -7.57 -25.10 -9.60
CA PRO A 323 -7.44 -24.31 -8.37
C PRO A 323 -6.15 -23.49 -8.31
N ASP A 324 -6.05 -22.54 -7.37
CA ASP A 324 -4.82 -21.83 -7.06
C ASP A 324 -3.79 -22.81 -6.44
N SER A 325 -2.50 -22.71 -6.84
CA SER A 325 -1.43 -23.58 -6.33
C SER A 325 -1.19 -23.32 -4.84
N LEU A 326 -1.03 -24.40 -4.07
CA LEU A 326 -0.69 -24.32 -2.66
C LEU A 326 0.82 -24.13 -2.40
N ASP A 327 1.67 -24.46 -3.39
CA ASP A 327 3.14 -24.40 -3.29
C ASP A 327 3.72 -23.03 -3.66
N LEU A 328 2.88 -22.14 -4.15
CA LEU A 328 3.27 -20.78 -4.57
C LEU A 328 2.58 -19.74 -3.68
N PRO A 329 3.15 -18.54 -3.54
CA PRO A 329 2.46 -17.45 -2.85
C PRO A 329 1.17 -17.10 -3.60
N SER A 330 0.13 -16.73 -2.87
CA SER A 330 -1.17 -16.36 -3.42
C SER A 330 -1.07 -15.16 -4.37
N ARG A 331 -2.05 -15.03 -5.23
CA ARG A 331 -2.29 -13.77 -5.97
C ARG A 331 -2.67 -12.66 -4.99
N THR A 332 -2.63 -11.41 -5.43
CA THR A 332 -3.17 -10.30 -4.63
C THR A 332 -4.65 -10.54 -4.31
N MET A 333 -4.98 -10.64 -3.04
CA MET A 333 -6.35 -10.67 -2.55
C MET A 333 -7.02 -9.30 -2.79
N LEU A 334 -8.23 -9.33 -3.34
CA LEU A 334 -9.04 -8.14 -3.61
C LEU A 334 -10.25 -8.06 -2.67
N THR A 335 -10.90 -6.91 -2.67
CA THR A 335 -12.12 -6.68 -1.86
C THR A 335 -13.30 -7.57 -2.25
N SER A 336 -13.24 -8.22 -3.42
CA SER A 336 -14.22 -9.20 -3.88
C SER A 336 -13.96 -10.63 -3.39
N GLU A 337 -12.91 -10.87 -2.59
CA GLU A 337 -12.63 -12.19 -2.03
C GLU A 337 -13.85 -12.77 -1.30
N GLY A 338 -13.99 -14.09 -1.28
CA GLY A 338 -15.15 -14.77 -0.73
C GLY A 338 -16.43 -14.72 -1.59
N THR A 339 -16.39 -14.05 -2.76
CA THR A 339 -17.52 -14.04 -3.71
C THR A 339 -17.20 -14.86 -4.95
N VAL A 340 -18.23 -15.27 -5.71
CA VAL A 340 -18.04 -15.91 -7.02
C VAL A 340 -17.55 -14.88 -8.02
N SER A 341 -16.25 -14.70 -8.06
CA SER A 341 -15.53 -13.70 -8.86
C SER A 341 -14.26 -14.32 -9.44
N ARG A 342 -13.90 -13.91 -10.65
CA ARG A 342 -12.63 -14.34 -11.28
C ARG A 342 -11.42 -14.13 -10.37
N SER A 343 -11.41 -13.06 -9.59
CA SER A 343 -10.29 -12.67 -8.72
C SER A 343 -10.23 -13.43 -7.39
N SER A 344 -11.34 -14.05 -6.93
CA SER A 344 -11.33 -14.79 -5.68
C SER A 344 -10.50 -16.07 -5.80
N HIS A 345 -9.87 -16.48 -4.71
CA HIS A 345 -9.09 -17.70 -4.65
C HIS A 345 -10.01 -18.94 -4.54
N VAL A 346 -9.60 -20.00 -5.19
CA VAL A 346 -10.15 -21.34 -5.01
C VAL A 346 -8.99 -22.28 -4.82
N VAL A 347 -9.02 -23.06 -3.75
CA VAL A 347 -7.98 -24.00 -3.36
C VAL A 347 -8.51 -25.42 -3.23
N VAL A 348 -7.60 -26.39 -3.29
CA VAL A 348 -7.90 -27.74 -2.82
C VAL A 348 -7.74 -27.73 -1.30
N ASP A 349 -8.80 -28.07 -0.59
CA ASP A 349 -8.78 -28.15 0.86
C ASP A 349 -7.82 -29.28 1.32
N PRO A 350 -6.84 -28.99 2.20
CA PRO A 350 -5.89 -30.02 2.61
C PRO A 350 -6.52 -31.16 3.39
N TRP A 351 -7.65 -30.92 4.09
CA TRP A 351 -8.34 -31.89 4.92
C TRP A 351 -9.27 -32.82 4.10
N THR A 352 -10.13 -32.25 3.23
CA THR A 352 -11.17 -33.01 2.52
C THR A 352 -10.83 -33.30 1.07
N GLN A 353 -9.77 -32.71 0.52
CA GLN A 353 -9.40 -32.75 -0.91
C GLN A 353 -10.48 -32.17 -1.85
N ARG A 354 -11.45 -31.43 -1.33
CA ARG A 354 -12.50 -30.77 -2.09
C ARG A 354 -12.09 -29.34 -2.45
N LEU A 355 -12.69 -28.80 -3.50
CA LEU A 355 -12.49 -27.40 -3.88
C LEU A 355 -13.30 -26.46 -2.96
N ARG A 356 -12.64 -25.40 -2.50
CA ARG A 356 -13.25 -24.36 -1.66
C ARG A 356 -12.66 -22.97 -1.88
N THR A 357 -13.38 -21.95 -1.43
CA THR A 357 -12.85 -20.60 -1.29
C THR A 357 -11.98 -20.47 -0.03
N LEU A 358 -11.20 -19.39 0.08
CA LEU A 358 -10.51 -19.06 1.33
C LEU A 358 -11.52 -18.66 2.41
N THR A 359 -11.17 -18.97 3.66
CA THR A 359 -11.90 -18.47 4.83
C THR A 359 -11.46 -17.03 5.19
N PRO A 360 -12.24 -16.31 6.00
CA PRO A 360 -11.78 -15.01 6.52
C PRO A 360 -10.49 -15.08 7.33
N ILE A 361 -10.26 -16.16 8.09
CA ILE A 361 -9.04 -16.38 8.88
C ILE A 361 -7.82 -16.53 7.96
N GLU A 362 -7.94 -17.29 6.89
CA GLU A 362 -6.87 -17.43 5.90
C GLU A 362 -6.56 -16.10 5.21
N CYS A 363 -7.57 -15.27 4.99
CA CYS A 363 -7.38 -13.91 4.47
C CYS A 363 -6.66 -12.99 5.46
N GLU A 364 -6.92 -13.13 6.75
CA GLU A 364 -6.20 -12.43 7.82
C GLU A 364 -4.72 -12.85 7.84
N ARG A 365 -4.44 -14.17 7.80
CA ARG A 365 -3.09 -14.74 7.76
C ARG A 365 -2.31 -14.29 6.52
N LEU A 366 -2.96 -14.19 5.34
CA LEU A 366 -2.32 -13.69 4.11
C LEU A 366 -1.79 -12.26 4.23
N ASN A 367 -2.36 -11.45 5.11
CA ASN A 367 -1.88 -10.11 5.41
C ASN A 367 -1.05 -10.03 6.71
N GLY A 368 -0.81 -11.17 7.38
CA GLY A 368 -0.03 -11.23 8.62
C GLY A 368 -0.75 -10.72 9.85
N PHE A 369 -2.09 -10.69 9.83
CA PHE A 369 -2.89 -10.44 11.03
C PHE A 369 -3.06 -11.71 11.86
N PRO A 370 -3.28 -11.59 13.19
CA PRO A 370 -3.71 -12.70 14.02
C PRO A 370 -5.04 -13.27 13.57
N ASP A 371 -5.26 -14.55 13.83
CA ASP A 371 -6.53 -15.23 13.57
C ASP A 371 -7.69 -14.53 14.27
N ASN A 372 -8.83 -14.45 13.58
CA ASN A 372 -10.04 -13.79 14.07
C ASN A 372 -9.90 -12.29 14.34
N TRP A 373 -8.93 -11.63 13.72
CA TRP A 373 -8.76 -10.18 13.83
C TRP A 373 -10.03 -9.41 13.43
N THR A 374 -10.69 -9.85 12.37
CA THR A 374 -11.92 -9.23 11.87
C THR A 374 -13.20 -9.91 12.39
N ALA A 375 -13.10 -10.80 13.39
CA ALA A 375 -14.27 -11.44 14.00
C ALA A 375 -15.26 -10.38 14.53
N GLY A 376 -16.56 -10.68 14.44
CA GLY A 376 -17.64 -9.77 14.81
C GLY A 376 -18.10 -8.83 13.70
N MET A 377 -17.41 -8.79 12.56
CA MET A 377 -17.94 -8.18 11.33
C MET A 377 -18.83 -9.19 10.58
N PRO A 378 -19.79 -8.71 9.76
CA PRO A 378 -20.39 -9.55 8.73
C PRO A 378 -19.30 -10.16 7.84
N GLU A 379 -19.44 -11.43 7.47
CA GLU A 379 -18.41 -12.17 6.73
C GLU A 379 -17.96 -11.44 5.46
N ARG A 380 -18.90 -10.85 4.72
CA ARG A 380 -18.58 -10.04 3.54
C ARG A 380 -17.65 -8.87 3.87
N MET A 381 -17.78 -8.28 5.04
CA MET A 381 -16.94 -7.16 5.49
C MET A 381 -15.56 -7.63 5.94
N ARG A 382 -15.44 -8.84 6.49
CA ARG A 382 -14.14 -9.46 6.80
C ARG A 382 -13.28 -9.57 5.54
N TYR A 383 -13.82 -10.11 4.45
CA TYR A 383 -13.13 -10.17 3.16
C TYR A 383 -12.82 -8.79 2.59
N PHE A 384 -13.80 -7.88 2.65
CA PHE A 384 -13.65 -6.53 2.11
C PHE A 384 -12.51 -5.77 2.80
N THR A 385 -12.46 -5.80 4.11
CA THR A 385 -11.43 -5.11 4.90
C THR A 385 -10.05 -5.73 4.68
N MET A 386 -9.94 -7.06 4.60
CA MET A 386 -8.68 -7.74 4.29
C MET A 386 -8.21 -7.47 2.85
N GLY A 387 -9.12 -7.35 1.89
CA GLY A 387 -8.76 -6.92 0.52
C GLY A 387 -8.15 -5.52 0.45
N ASN A 388 -8.53 -4.62 1.37
CA ASN A 388 -7.97 -3.26 1.49
C ASN A 388 -6.74 -3.20 2.40
N ALA A 389 -6.58 -4.14 3.34
CA ALA A 389 -5.52 -4.10 4.33
C ALA A 389 -4.12 -4.24 3.70
N LEU A 390 -3.12 -3.72 4.38
CA LEU A 390 -1.70 -3.90 4.08
C LEU A 390 -1.17 -5.22 4.66
N VAL A 391 0.06 -5.58 4.28
CA VAL A 391 0.77 -6.74 4.84
C VAL A 391 1.56 -6.29 6.07
N VAL A 392 1.13 -6.73 7.25
CA VAL A 392 1.64 -6.29 8.57
C VAL A 392 3.13 -6.54 8.76
N PRO A 393 3.72 -7.70 8.37
CA PRO A 393 5.16 -7.94 8.48
C PRO A 393 6.03 -6.91 7.77
N LEU A 394 5.59 -6.36 6.63
CA LEU A 394 6.33 -5.29 5.95
C LEU A 394 6.40 -4.02 6.81
N VAL A 395 5.28 -3.64 7.42
CA VAL A 395 5.24 -2.48 8.34
C VAL A 395 6.07 -2.73 9.58
N LYS A 396 6.05 -3.96 10.13
CA LYS A 396 6.93 -4.35 11.24
C LYS A 396 8.41 -4.15 10.91
N ALA A 397 8.85 -4.56 9.72
CA ALA A 397 10.23 -4.35 9.27
C ALA A 397 10.58 -2.85 9.17
N MET A 398 9.67 -2.04 8.56
CA MET A 398 9.82 -0.60 8.47
C MET A 398 9.83 0.07 9.85
N GLY A 399 8.96 -0.37 10.76
CA GLY A 399 8.90 0.12 12.14
C GLY A 399 10.21 -0.09 12.89
N LYS A 400 10.83 -1.27 12.78
CA LYS A 400 12.15 -1.53 13.36
C LYS A 400 13.20 -0.53 12.86
N ARG A 401 13.20 -0.24 11.55
CA ARG A 401 14.13 0.73 10.95
C ARG A 401 13.87 2.15 11.45
N ILE A 402 12.60 2.58 11.55
CA ILE A 402 12.22 3.91 12.08
C ILE A 402 12.64 4.04 13.54
N SER A 403 12.43 3.00 14.38
CA SER A 403 12.88 3.01 15.78
C SER A 403 14.39 3.21 15.88
N ALA A 404 15.17 2.45 15.09
CA ALA A 404 16.62 2.57 15.06
C ALA A 404 17.09 3.97 14.64
N LEU A 405 16.53 4.53 13.55
CA LEU A 405 16.85 5.89 13.09
C LEU A 405 16.57 6.94 14.17
N THR A 406 15.43 6.81 14.89
CA THR A 406 15.09 7.75 15.95
C THR A 406 16.01 7.62 17.16
N GLU A 407 16.45 6.41 17.50
CA GLU A 407 17.40 6.16 18.59
C GLU A 407 18.78 6.73 18.29
N ASP A 408 19.27 6.58 17.04
CA ASP A 408 20.54 7.13 16.60
C ASP A 408 20.55 8.66 16.65
N GLU A 409 19.43 9.28 16.27
CA GLU A 409 19.28 10.75 16.35
C GLU A 409 19.15 11.31 17.77
N GLN A 410 18.65 10.50 18.73
CA GLN A 410 18.61 10.90 20.14
C GLN A 410 19.96 10.80 20.84
N ARG A 411 20.91 10.03 20.26
CA ARG A 411 22.28 9.87 20.78
C ARG A 411 23.27 10.88 20.21
N SER A 412 22.97 11.45 19.03
CA SER A 412 23.79 12.46 18.34
C SER A 412 23.40 13.89 18.76
#